data_e2c05041652fcf380825d15b50965338
#
_entry.id   e2c05041652fcf380825d15b50965338
#
_cell.length_a   1.000
_cell.length_b   1.000
_cell.length_c   1.000
_cell.angle_alpha   90.00
_cell.angle_beta   90.00
_cell.angle_gamma   90.00
#
_symmetry.space_group_name_H-M   'P 1'
#
loop_
_entity.id
_entity.type
_entity.pdbx_description
1 polymer ?
#
loop_
_entity_poly.entity_id
_entity_poly.type
_entity_poly.pdbx_seq_one_letter_code
_entity_poly.pdbx_strand_id
1 'polypeptide(L)'
;MAEIQTINIGSSANDGTGDTIRAGMDKVNDNFANFKIEGTNFTGSILIGHSTTGPLSSLDPPVNNTGVGIAALDAIGAGENNTAVGNGALTSLTNGNDNTVIGSAAGVALLTGEGNVVVGKGALASEDAHGKNVAVGYQALNIQDAGADAYNVAIGYNAGSSISTAVRNTLIGGSAGDALTTGSRNIALGYAALGNEDGHGRNIAIGYQALNVLNAGADAYNVAVGYGVGASLSTGLNNVLMGAFSGDALTTGSNNIAIGYSALSSEDAHGTNVAIGRSALSTQNAGADAYNIAIGYNAGSLVTTGVENTIIGGLAADAL
;
A
#
# COMPACT_ATOMS: atom_id res chain seq x y z
N MET A 1 -22.55 9.64 -27.06
CA MET A 1 -23.62 9.02 -26.27
C MET A 1 -24.73 8.63 -27.22
N ALA A 2 -25.13 7.36 -27.26
CA ALA A 2 -26.31 6.95 -27.97
C ALA A 2 -27.52 7.59 -27.27
N GLU A 3 -28.37 8.25 -28.04
CA GLU A 3 -29.59 8.88 -27.50
C GLU A 3 -30.58 7.80 -27.11
N ILE A 4 -31.14 7.89 -25.88
CA ILE A 4 -32.18 6.96 -25.43
C ILE A 4 -33.41 7.10 -26.34
N GLN A 5 -33.76 6.05 -27.07
CA GLN A 5 -34.91 6.06 -27.98
C GLN A 5 -36.19 5.71 -27.21
N THR A 6 -37.21 6.50 -27.37
CA THR A 6 -38.53 6.27 -26.76
C THR A 6 -39.36 5.34 -27.64
N ILE A 7 -39.87 4.26 -27.07
CA ILE A 7 -40.82 3.36 -27.73
C ILE A 7 -42.18 4.05 -27.74
N ASN A 8 -42.73 4.29 -28.95
CA ASN A 8 -44.10 4.81 -29.10
C ASN A 8 -45.10 3.65 -29.02
N ILE A 9 -45.86 3.59 -27.95
CA ILE A 9 -46.88 2.55 -27.72
C ILE A 9 -48.25 2.87 -28.35
N GLY A 10 -48.35 4.02 -29.03
CA GLY A 10 -49.62 4.54 -29.59
C GLY A 10 -50.51 5.21 -28.55
N SER A 11 -51.61 5.81 -28.99
CA SER A 11 -52.58 6.48 -28.14
C SER A 11 -53.69 5.56 -27.61
N SER A 12 -53.94 4.46 -28.29
CA SER A 12 -54.87 3.42 -27.91
C SER A 12 -54.48 2.07 -28.54
N ALA A 13 -55.04 0.95 -27.99
CA ALA A 13 -54.71 -0.38 -28.50
C ALA A 13 -55.13 -0.51 -30.01
N ASN A 14 -54.18 -0.87 -30.86
CA ASN A 14 -54.34 -1.12 -32.29
C ASN A 14 -54.79 0.09 -33.12
N ASP A 15 -54.48 1.32 -32.74
CA ASP A 15 -54.78 2.54 -33.48
C ASP A 15 -53.85 2.76 -34.67
N GLY A 16 -52.81 1.95 -34.83
CA GLY A 16 -51.83 2.03 -35.93
C GLY A 16 -50.83 3.20 -35.79
N THR A 17 -50.82 3.89 -34.67
CA THR A 17 -49.92 5.06 -34.43
C THR A 17 -48.66 4.72 -33.65
N GLY A 18 -48.60 3.49 -33.04
CA GLY A 18 -47.42 3.02 -32.29
C GLY A 18 -46.35 2.40 -33.20
N ASP A 19 -45.21 2.16 -32.60
CA ASP A 19 -44.15 1.41 -33.26
C ASP A 19 -44.59 -0.04 -33.54
N THR A 20 -44.16 -0.60 -34.64
CA THR A 20 -44.31 -2.05 -34.87
C THR A 20 -43.55 -2.82 -33.79
N ILE A 21 -43.96 -4.07 -33.55
CA ILE A 21 -43.26 -4.94 -32.57
C ILE A 21 -41.76 -4.99 -32.89
N ARG A 22 -41.38 -5.10 -34.17
CA ARG A 22 -39.98 -5.12 -34.59
C ARG A 22 -39.26 -3.81 -34.24
N ALA A 23 -39.87 -2.65 -34.64
CA ALA A 23 -39.27 -1.32 -34.38
C ALA A 23 -39.19 -1.03 -32.87
N GLY A 24 -40.20 -1.50 -32.09
CA GLY A 24 -40.15 -1.39 -30.63
C GLY A 24 -39.03 -2.24 -30.01
N MET A 25 -38.85 -3.47 -30.52
CA MET A 25 -37.76 -4.34 -30.08
C MET A 25 -36.37 -3.80 -30.48
N ASP A 26 -36.24 -3.22 -31.68
CA ASP A 26 -35.00 -2.57 -32.12
C ASP A 26 -34.64 -1.41 -31.18
N LYS A 27 -35.60 -0.57 -30.80
CA LYS A 27 -35.38 0.52 -29.82
C LYS A 27 -35.01 0.01 -28.43
N VAL A 28 -35.58 -1.09 -27.98
CA VAL A 28 -35.17 -1.76 -26.74
C VAL A 28 -33.72 -2.20 -26.85
N ASN A 29 -33.35 -2.87 -27.96
CA ASN A 29 -31.98 -3.32 -28.19
C ASN A 29 -30.99 -2.16 -28.19
N ASP A 30 -31.33 -1.06 -28.90
CA ASP A 30 -30.49 0.15 -28.94
C ASP A 30 -30.33 0.78 -27.56
N ASN A 31 -31.39 0.82 -26.74
CA ASN A 31 -31.34 1.37 -25.39
C ASN A 31 -30.49 0.51 -24.46
N PHE A 32 -30.39 -0.79 -24.71
CA PHE A 32 -29.57 -1.73 -23.94
C PHE A 32 -28.24 -2.10 -24.63
N ALA A 33 -27.89 -1.47 -25.76
CA ALA A 33 -26.67 -1.79 -26.50
C ALA A 33 -25.37 -1.71 -25.65
N ASN A 34 -25.38 -0.90 -24.60
CA ASN A 34 -24.28 -0.77 -23.67
C ASN A 34 -24.47 -1.55 -22.36
N PHE A 35 -25.52 -2.39 -22.29
CA PHE A 35 -25.81 -3.22 -21.12
C PHE A 35 -25.70 -4.68 -21.52
N LYS A 36 -24.56 -5.30 -21.28
CA LYS A 36 -24.30 -6.69 -21.60
C LYS A 36 -24.53 -7.55 -20.36
N ILE A 37 -25.49 -8.45 -20.44
CA ILE A 37 -25.77 -9.46 -19.41
C ILE A 37 -25.77 -10.80 -20.12
N GLU A 38 -25.06 -11.76 -19.62
CA GLU A 38 -25.00 -13.15 -20.10
C GLU A 38 -25.22 -13.38 -21.61
N GLY A 39 -24.44 -14.21 -22.23
CA GLY A 39 -24.54 -14.65 -23.62
C GLY A 39 -23.70 -15.88 -23.84
N THR A 40 -23.70 -16.43 -25.04
CA THR A 40 -23.01 -17.70 -25.40
C THR A 40 -21.50 -17.64 -25.06
N ASN A 41 -20.90 -16.44 -25.01
CA ASN A 41 -19.49 -16.19 -24.70
C ASN A 41 -19.29 -15.25 -23.50
N PHE A 42 -20.30 -15.17 -22.60
CA PHE A 42 -20.27 -14.20 -21.51
C PHE A 42 -21.19 -14.67 -20.36
N THR A 43 -20.87 -15.81 -19.75
CA THR A 43 -21.73 -16.46 -18.75
C THR A 43 -21.53 -15.86 -17.36
N GLY A 44 -22.60 -15.50 -16.66
CA GLY A 44 -22.58 -14.98 -15.29
C GLY A 44 -21.93 -13.60 -15.14
N SER A 45 -21.75 -12.82 -16.20
CA SER A 45 -21.05 -11.53 -16.18
C SER A 45 -21.96 -10.34 -16.49
N ILE A 46 -21.66 -9.17 -15.92
CA ILE A 46 -22.34 -7.89 -16.16
C ILE A 46 -21.33 -6.84 -16.59
N LEU A 47 -21.49 -6.22 -17.75
CA LEU A 47 -20.70 -5.08 -18.20
C LEU A 47 -21.62 -3.89 -18.50
N ILE A 48 -21.42 -2.77 -17.82
CA ILE A 48 -22.18 -1.53 -17.99
C ILE A 48 -21.23 -0.41 -18.42
N GLY A 49 -21.55 0.27 -19.54
CA GLY A 49 -20.72 1.35 -20.07
C GLY A 49 -19.52 0.90 -20.90
N HIS A 50 -19.48 -0.34 -21.30
CA HIS A 50 -18.42 -0.91 -22.14
C HIS A 50 -18.55 -0.39 -23.58
N SER A 51 -17.49 0.24 -24.12
CA SER A 51 -17.52 0.91 -25.43
C SER A 51 -17.07 0.06 -26.60
N THR A 52 -16.42 -1.06 -26.35
CA THR A 52 -15.88 -1.94 -27.41
C THR A 52 -16.31 -3.39 -27.22
N THR A 53 -16.42 -4.04 -28.36
CA THR A 53 -16.58 -5.50 -28.45
C THR A 53 -15.18 -6.07 -28.65
N GLY A 54 -14.36 -6.12 -27.59
CA GLY A 54 -13.15 -6.92 -27.64
C GLY A 54 -13.49 -8.36 -28.01
N PRO A 55 -12.57 -9.13 -28.62
CA PRO A 55 -12.84 -10.52 -28.99
C PRO A 55 -13.02 -11.35 -27.73
N LEU A 56 -14.27 -11.48 -27.28
CA LEU A 56 -14.61 -12.48 -26.29
C LEU A 56 -14.25 -13.83 -26.90
N SER A 57 -13.29 -14.53 -26.29
CA SER A 57 -12.84 -15.82 -26.81
C SER A 57 -14.01 -16.80 -26.85
N SER A 58 -14.30 -17.36 -28.01
CA SER A 58 -15.31 -18.40 -28.14
C SER A 58 -14.85 -19.77 -27.60
N LEU A 59 -13.55 -19.90 -27.32
CA LEU A 59 -12.92 -21.15 -26.84
C LEU A 59 -12.80 -21.20 -25.33
N ASP A 60 -12.71 -20.03 -24.67
CA ASP A 60 -12.62 -19.90 -23.21
C ASP A 60 -13.25 -18.56 -22.81
N PRO A 61 -14.59 -18.50 -22.72
CA PRO A 61 -15.31 -17.26 -22.46
C PRO A 61 -15.09 -16.77 -21.02
N PRO A 62 -14.96 -15.45 -20.79
CA PRO A 62 -14.88 -14.89 -19.45
C PRO A 62 -16.18 -15.14 -18.69
N VAL A 63 -16.08 -15.62 -17.45
CA VAL A 63 -17.24 -15.90 -16.60
C VAL A 63 -17.20 -15.14 -15.27
N ASN A 64 -18.38 -14.84 -14.72
CA ASN A 64 -18.54 -14.21 -13.40
C ASN A 64 -17.85 -12.83 -13.27
N ASN A 65 -17.72 -12.07 -14.34
CA ASN A 65 -17.10 -10.76 -14.29
C ASN A 65 -18.13 -9.64 -14.11
N THR A 66 -17.79 -8.61 -13.34
CA THR A 66 -18.59 -7.40 -13.18
C THR A 66 -17.78 -6.18 -13.60
N GLY A 67 -18.19 -5.48 -14.66
CA GLY A 67 -17.57 -4.27 -15.15
C GLY A 67 -18.55 -3.10 -15.15
N VAL A 68 -18.23 -1.99 -14.47
CA VAL A 68 -19.06 -0.78 -14.45
C VAL A 68 -18.18 0.44 -14.72
N GLY A 69 -18.34 1.05 -15.86
CA GLY A 69 -17.61 2.25 -16.27
C GLY A 69 -17.09 2.18 -17.69
N ILE A 70 -16.72 3.33 -18.25
CA ILE A 70 -16.13 3.41 -19.58
C ILE A 70 -14.81 2.62 -19.59
N ALA A 71 -14.65 1.70 -20.54
CA ALA A 71 -13.48 0.83 -20.69
C ALA A 71 -13.12 0.00 -19.44
N ALA A 72 -14.08 -0.27 -18.53
CA ALA A 72 -13.88 -1.26 -17.48
C ALA A 72 -13.87 -2.67 -18.09
N LEU A 73 -12.81 -3.46 -17.85
CA LEU A 73 -12.61 -4.81 -18.43
C LEU A 73 -12.65 -4.82 -19.97
N ASP A 74 -12.14 -3.79 -20.64
CA ASP A 74 -12.27 -3.63 -22.09
C ASP A 74 -11.56 -4.75 -22.89
N ALA A 75 -10.44 -5.24 -22.39
CA ALA A 75 -9.64 -6.30 -23.02
C ALA A 75 -9.92 -7.71 -22.49
N ILE A 76 -10.95 -7.89 -21.64
CA ILE A 76 -11.18 -9.21 -20.99
C ILE A 76 -11.31 -10.34 -22.02
N GLY A 77 -10.47 -11.36 -21.85
CA GLY A 77 -10.45 -12.56 -22.70
C GLY A 77 -11.01 -13.78 -21.96
N ALA A 78 -10.15 -14.55 -21.30
CA ALA A 78 -10.49 -15.74 -20.54
C ALA A 78 -10.53 -15.52 -19.01
N GLY A 79 -10.28 -14.28 -18.54
CA GLY A 79 -10.25 -13.97 -17.10
C GLY A 79 -11.62 -14.14 -16.43
N GLU A 80 -11.60 -14.68 -15.20
CA GLU A 80 -12.79 -15.03 -14.44
C GLU A 80 -12.87 -14.33 -13.09
N ASN A 81 -14.10 -14.19 -12.56
CA ASN A 81 -14.37 -13.71 -11.20
C ASN A 81 -13.83 -12.30 -10.91
N ASN A 82 -13.71 -11.44 -11.91
CA ASN A 82 -13.19 -10.10 -11.73
C ASN A 82 -14.31 -9.09 -11.50
N THR A 83 -14.06 -8.14 -10.59
CA THR A 83 -14.92 -6.97 -10.37
C THR A 83 -14.14 -5.71 -10.70
N ALA A 84 -14.60 -4.92 -11.68
CA ALA A 84 -14.02 -3.66 -12.09
C ALA A 84 -15.05 -2.53 -12.08
N VAL A 85 -14.85 -1.52 -11.24
CA VAL A 85 -15.75 -0.37 -11.16
C VAL A 85 -14.94 0.93 -11.31
N GLY A 86 -15.18 1.65 -12.39
CA GLY A 86 -14.51 2.92 -12.67
C GLY A 86 -14.09 3.06 -14.12
N ASN A 87 -13.86 4.30 -14.56
CA ASN A 87 -13.31 4.55 -15.88
C ASN A 87 -11.94 3.93 -16.03
N GLY A 88 -11.75 3.01 -16.97
CA GLY A 88 -10.49 2.33 -17.23
C GLY A 88 -10.03 1.36 -16.14
N ALA A 89 -10.91 0.94 -15.22
CA ALA A 89 -10.56 -0.10 -14.26
C ALA A 89 -10.32 -1.44 -14.99
N LEU A 90 -9.16 -2.06 -14.78
CA LEU A 90 -8.75 -3.31 -15.44
C LEU A 90 -8.89 -3.26 -16.97
N THR A 91 -8.61 -2.12 -17.60
CA THR A 91 -8.78 -1.97 -19.06
C THR A 91 -7.98 -3.00 -19.86
N SER A 92 -6.78 -3.35 -19.39
CA SER A 92 -5.86 -4.24 -20.12
C SER A 92 -6.01 -5.72 -19.73
N LEU A 93 -6.86 -6.06 -18.75
CA LEU A 93 -6.95 -7.43 -18.24
C LEU A 93 -7.45 -8.41 -19.31
N THR A 94 -6.65 -9.44 -19.59
CA THR A 94 -6.98 -10.49 -20.55
C THR A 94 -7.37 -11.80 -19.88
N ASN A 95 -6.49 -12.40 -19.10
CA ASN A 95 -6.64 -13.74 -18.52
C ASN A 95 -6.48 -13.79 -16.98
N GLY A 96 -6.33 -12.62 -16.32
CA GLY A 96 -6.24 -12.57 -14.86
C GLY A 96 -7.56 -12.87 -14.16
N ASN A 97 -7.49 -13.51 -13.00
CA ASN A 97 -8.65 -14.01 -12.25
C ASN A 97 -8.72 -13.39 -10.85
N ASP A 98 -9.92 -13.43 -10.27
CA ASP A 98 -10.15 -13.15 -8.85
C ASP A 98 -9.70 -11.74 -8.41
N ASN A 99 -9.74 -10.74 -9.32
CA ASN A 99 -9.38 -9.37 -8.99
C ASN A 99 -10.61 -8.55 -8.59
N THR A 100 -10.49 -7.76 -7.52
CA THR A 100 -11.48 -6.77 -7.11
C THR A 100 -10.87 -5.37 -7.26
N VAL A 101 -11.32 -4.59 -8.25
CA VAL A 101 -10.70 -3.31 -8.62
C VAL A 101 -11.75 -2.21 -8.73
N ILE A 102 -11.62 -1.17 -7.89
CA ILE A 102 -12.55 -0.05 -7.83
C ILE A 102 -11.78 1.27 -7.90
N GLY A 103 -12.00 2.05 -8.95
CA GLY A 103 -11.37 3.36 -9.11
C GLY A 103 -11.04 3.68 -10.56
N SER A 104 -10.96 4.97 -10.89
CA SER A 104 -10.52 5.39 -12.24
C SER A 104 -9.06 5.02 -12.46
N ALA A 105 -8.75 4.32 -13.56
CA ALA A 105 -7.43 3.80 -13.92
C ALA A 105 -6.79 2.92 -12.83
N ALA A 106 -7.59 2.28 -11.97
CA ALA A 106 -7.10 1.28 -11.03
C ALA A 106 -6.75 0.00 -11.78
N GLY A 107 -5.58 -0.59 -11.49
CA GLY A 107 -5.09 -1.81 -12.14
C GLY A 107 -5.07 -1.71 -13.68
N VAL A 108 -4.85 -0.52 -14.23
CA VAL A 108 -5.05 -0.26 -15.66
C VAL A 108 -4.10 -1.08 -16.54
N ALA A 109 -2.90 -1.40 -16.09
CA ALA A 109 -1.92 -2.19 -16.83
C ALA A 109 -2.02 -3.70 -16.62
N LEU A 110 -2.80 -4.19 -15.62
CA LEU A 110 -2.94 -5.62 -15.36
C LEU A 110 -3.39 -6.36 -16.63
N LEU A 111 -2.56 -7.31 -17.08
CA LEU A 111 -2.82 -8.20 -18.21
C LEU A 111 -3.28 -9.58 -17.76
N THR A 112 -2.49 -10.21 -16.88
CA THR A 112 -2.70 -11.57 -16.40
C THR A 112 -2.61 -11.70 -14.87
N GLY A 113 -2.40 -10.60 -14.14
CA GLY A 113 -2.32 -10.60 -12.69
C GLY A 113 -3.59 -11.11 -12.01
N GLU A 114 -3.46 -11.85 -10.92
CA GLU A 114 -4.56 -12.50 -10.22
C GLU A 114 -4.60 -12.17 -8.71
N GLY A 115 -5.79 -12.27 -8.11
CA GLY A 115 -5.97 -12.17 -6.66
C GLY A 115 -5.61 -10.81 -6.08
N ASN A 116 -5.76 -9.72 -6.84
CA ASN A 116 -5.53 -8.36 -6.35
C ASN A 116 -6.80 -7.72 -5.79
N VAL A 117 -6.65 -6.98 -4.69
CA VAL A 117 -7.68 -6.09 -4.16
C VAL A 117 -7.20 -4.66 -4.32
N VAL A 118 -7.85 -3.88 -5.18
CA VAL A 118 -7.41 -2.54 -5.56
C VAL A 118 -8.56 -1.55 -5.43
N VAL A 119 -8.43 -0.55 -4.57
CA VAL A 119 -9.46 0.48 -4.38
C VAL A 119 -8.82 1.86 -4.35
N GLY A 120 -9.09 2.67 -5.36
CA GLY A 120 -8.57 4.04 -5.43
C GLY A 120 -8.17 4.43 -6.84
N LYS A 121 -8.24 5.73 -7.13
CA LYS A 121 -7.79 6.23 -8.44
C LYS A 121 -6.28 5.97 -8.61
N GLY A 122 -5.89 5.30 -9.70
CA GLY A 122 -4.51 5.00 -10.04
C GLY A 122 -3.80 4.06 -9.07
N ALA A 123 -4.55 3.33 -8.22
CA ALA A 123 -3.94 2.29 -7.40
C ALA A 123 -3.51 1.11 -8.27
N LEU A 124 -2.34 0.54 -8.01
CA LEU A 124 -1.72 -0.59 -8.73
C LEU A 124 -1.77 -0.40 -10.26
N ALA A 125 -1.41 0.80 -10.73
CA ALA A 125 -1.64 1.16 -12.13
C ALA A 125 -0.63 0.55 -13.11
N SER A 126 0.56 0.16 -12.65
CA SER A 126 1.66 -0.30 -13.51
C SER A 126 1.92 -1.81 -13.48
N GLU A 127 1.37 -2.55 -12.51
CA GLU A 127 1.51 -4.01 -12.43
C GLU A 127 0.85 -4.68 -13.64
N ASP A 128 1.57 -5.54 -14.35
CA ASP A 128 1.06 -6.17 -15.58
C ASP A 128 0.69 -7.65 -15.41
N ALA A 129 1.57 -8.49 -14.90
CA ALA A 129 1.42 -9.94 -14.97
C ALA A 129 1.27 -10.66 -13.62
N HIS A 130 1.50 -10.00 -12.49
CA HIS A 130 1.56 -10.65 -11.19
C HIS A 130 0.49 -10.13 -10.25
N GLY A 131 0.37 -10.76 -9.10
CA GLY A 131 -0.80 -10.50 -8.26
C GLY A 131 -0.56 -10.54 -6.75
N LYS A 132 -1.67 -10.83 -6.07
CA LYS A 132 -1.76 -11.02 -4.62
C LYS A 132 -1.39 -9.78 -3.82
N ASN A 133 -1.75 -8.60 -4.38
CA ASN A 133 -1.58 -7.32 -3.73
C ASN A 133 -2.89 -6.79 -3.15
N VAL A 134 -2.78 -6.02 -2.07
CA VAL A 134 -3.86 -5.19 -1.55
C VAL A 134 -3.42 -3.72 -1.66
N ALA A 135 -4.05 -2.95 -2.54
CA ALA A 135 -3.78 -1.54 -2.78
C ALA A 135 -5.05 -0.71 -2.54
N VAL A 136 -5.16 -0.06 -1.40
CA VAL A 136 -6.35 0.72 -1.03
C VAL A 136 -5.96 2.17 -0.74
N GLY A 137 -6.32 3.08 -1.62
CA GLY A 137 -6.00 4.51 -1.52
C GLY A 137 -5.66 5.11 -2.87
N TYR A 138 -5.69 6.45 -2.94
CA TYR A 138 -5.21 7.18 -4.11
C TYR A 138 -3.75 6.84 -4.35
N GLN A 139 -3.41 6.33 -5.55
CA GLN A 139 -2.07 5.94 -5.97
C GLN A 139 -1.32 4.97 -5.03
N ALA A 140 -2.02 4.16 -4.23
CA ALA A 140 -1.39 3.08 -3.48
C ALA A 140 -0.74 2.07 -4.46
N LEU A 141 0.53 1.71 -4.27
CA LEU A 141 1.33 0.83 -5.16
C LEU A 141 1.28 1.26 -6.64
N ASN A 142 1.26 2.56 -6.93
CA ASN A 142 0.97 3.08 -8.26
C ASN A 142 1.90 2.56 -9.35
N ILE A 143 3.22 2.50 -9.10
CA ILE A 143 4.22 2.10 -10.09
C ILE A 143 4.77 0.68 -9.88
N GLN A 144 4.13 -0.12 -9.00
CA GLN A 144 4.58 -1.49 -8.78
C GLN A 144 4.49 -2.31 -10.06
N ASP A 145 5.61 -3.02 -10.34
CA ASP A 145 5.74 -4.05 -11.36
C ASP A 145 6.83 -5.02 -10.91
N ALA A 146 6.45 -6.03 -10.13
CA ALA A 146 7.40 -6.81 -9.33
C ALA A 146 8.09 -7.97 -10.09
N GLY A 147 7.61 -8.32 -11.26
CA GLY A 147 8.11 -9.50 -12.01
C GLY A 147 7.82 -10.84 -11.31
N ALA A 148 7.05 -10.84 -10.20
CA ALA A 148 6.59 -12.01 -9.44
C ALA A 148 5.44 -11.61 -8.51
N ASP A 149 4.70 -12.57 -7.95
CA ASP A 149 3.66 -12.31 -6.95
C ASP A 149 4.26 -11.53 -5.78
N ALA A 150 3.75 -10.32 -5.56
CA ALA A 150 4.42 -9.38 -4.67
C ALA A 150 3.96 -9.47 -3.21
N TYR A 151 2.72 -9.85 -2.95
CA TYR A 151 2.15 -9.93 -1.59
C TYR A 151 2.31 -8.64 -0.79
N ASN A 152 2.25 -7.47 -1.45
CA ASN A 152 2.26 -6.20 -0.77
C ASN A 152 0.86 -5.82 -0.28
N VAL A 153 0.79 -5.25 0.91
CA VAL A 153 -0.41 -4.61 1.46
C VAL A 153 -0.11 -3.13 1.62
N ALA A 154 -0.78 -2.27 0.86
CA ALA A 154 -0.66 -0.82 0.95
C ALA A 154 -2.04 -0.19 1.11
N ILE A 155 -2.27 0.43 2.26
CA ILE A 155 -3.54 1.07 2.61
C ILE A 155 -3.30 2.51 3.03
N GLY A 156 -3.69 3.46 2.21
CA GLY A 156 -3.53 4.90 2.46
C GLY A 156 -3.25 5.70 1.20
N TYR A 157 -3.40 7.02 1.28
CA TYR A 157 -3.00 7.95 0.23
C TYR A 157 -1.50 7.79 -0.04
N ASN A 158 -1.10 7.49 -1.26
CA ASN A 158 0.28 7.26 -1.70
C ASN A 158 1.06 6.18 -0.89
N ALA A 159 0.39 5.25 -0.21
CA ALA A 159 1.09 4.18 0.48
C ALA A 159 1.88 3.32 -0.53
N GLY A 160 3.20 3.22 -0.36
CA GLY A 160 4.10 2.50 -1.25
C GLY A 160 4.06 2.97 -2.71
N SER A 161 3.78 4.26 -2.97
CA SER A 161 3.55 4.77 -4.33
C SER A 161 4.76 4.65 -5.26
N SER A 162 5.98 4.58 -4.71
CA SER A 162 7.23 4.43 -5.45
C SER A 162 7.73 2.98 -5.54
N ILE A 163 7.00 2.02 -4.95
CA ILE A 163 7.38 0.61 -5.08
C ILE A 163 7.39 0.23 -6.55
N SER A 164 8.56 -0.27 -7.01
CA SER A 164 8.73 -0.87 -8.33
C SER A 164 8.73 -2.40 -8.24
N THR A 165 9.76 -2.99 -7.64
CA THR A 165 9.93 -4.45 -7.59
C THR A 165 9.90 -5.04 -6.19
N ALA A 166 9.67 -4.23 -5.17
CA ALA A 166 9.61 -4.66 -3.77
C ALA A 166 8.45 -5.63 -3.49
N VAL A 167 8.69 -6.59 -2.60
CA VAL A 167 7.70 -7.63 -2.25
C VAL A 167 7.55 -7.78 -0.74
N ARG A 168 6.37 -8.26 -0.31
CA ARG A 168 6.06 -8.62 1.08
C ARG A 168 6.16 -7.44 2.05
N ASN A 169 5.74 -6.25 1.62
CA ASN A 169 5.63 -5.10 2.49
C ASN A 169 4.20 -4.95 3.03
N THR A 170 4.07 -4.47 4.26
CA THR A 170 2.80 -4.06 4.86
C THR A 170 2.87 -2.58 5.20
N LEU A 171 2.18 -1.74 4.43
CA LEU A 171 2.26 -0.28 4.47
C LEU A 171 0.86 0.28 4.73
N ILE A 172 0.60 0.78 5.93
CA ILE A 172 -0.72 1.29 6.32
C ILE A 172 -0.60 2.70 6.87
N GLY A 173 -1.16 3.66 6.17
CA GLY A 173 -1.10 5.08 6.51
C GLY A 173 -0.82 5.94 5.28
N GLY A 174 -1.20 7.22 5.32
CA GLY A 174 -0.83 8.16 4.26
C GLY A 174 0.68 8.26 4.15
N SER A 175 1.22 8.13 2.96
CA SER A 175 2.67 8.14 2.66
C SER A 175 3.48 7.12 3.48
N ALA A 176 2.91 6.01 3.93
CA ALA A 176 3.67 4.94 4.53
C ALA A 176 4.54 4.26 3.47
N GLY A 177 5.86 4.25 3.65
CA GLY A 177 6.83 3.67 2.73
C GLY A 177 6.74 4.23 1.31
N ASP A 178 6.39 5.50 1.15
CA ASP A 178 6.15 6.09 -0.17
C ASP A 178 7.41 6.28 -1.03
N ALA A 179 8.60 6.30 -0.43
CA ALA A 179 9.88 6.28 -1.16
C ALA A 179 10.43 4.88 -1.45
N LEU A 180 9.86 3.81 -0.86
CA LEU A 180 10.31 2.43 -1.12
C LEU A 180 10.27 2.12 -2.62
N THR A 181 11.36 1.61 -3.17
CA THR A 181 11.47 1.17 -4.56
C THR A 181 11.64 -0.35 -4.67
N THR A 182 12.72 -0.89 -4.15
CA THR A 182 13.07 -2.32 -4.16
C THR A 182 13.11 -2.95 -2.76
N GLY A 183 13.02 -2.13 -1.70
CA GLY A 183 13.05 -2.56 -0.30
C GLY A 183 11.88 -3.49 0.06
N SER A 184 12.21 -4.67 0.55
CA SER A 184 11.23 -5.74 0.78
C SER A 184 11.12 -6.13 2.25
N ARG A 185 9.98 -6.74 2.63
CA ARG A 185 9.73 -7.24 4.00
C ARG A 185 9.74 -6.15 5.07
N ASN A 186 9.24 -4.96 4.73
CA ASN A 186 9.02 -3.89 5.69
C ASN A 186 7.60 -3.92 6.24
N ILE A 187 7.46 -3.47 7.48
CA ILE A 187 6.17 -3.14 8.10
C ILE A 187 6.22 -1.65 8.44
N ALA A 188 5.37 -0.85 7.80
CA ALA A 188 5.22 0.58 8.08
C ALA A 188 3.75 0.89 8.39
N LEU A 189 3.44 1.19 9.65
CA LEU A 189 2.10 1.54 10.12
C LEU A 189 2.10 2.95 10.72
N GLY A 190 1.49 3.89 10.06
CA GLY A 190 1.40 5.27 10.49
C GLY A 190 1.64 6.25 9.34
N TYR A 191 1.23 7.51 9.53
CA TYR A 191 1.53 8.56 8.56
C TYR A 191 3.04 8.73 8.41
N ALA A 192 3.55 8.66 7.19
CA ALA A 192 4.96 8.79 6.82
C ALA A 192 5.92 7.87 7.61
N ALA A 193 5.42 6.72 8.11
CA ALA A 193 6.29 5.70 8.67
C ALA A 193 7.16 5.12 7.55
N LEU A 194 8.48 5.04 7.76
CA LEU A 194 9.48 4.57 6.79
C LEU A 194 9.41 5.34 5.46
N GLY A 195 9.24 6.67 5.54
CA GLY A 195 8.94 7.52 4.38
C GLY A 195 10.10 7.71 3.40
N ASN A 196 11.37 7.55 3.80
CA ASN A 196 12.54 7.80 2.95
C ASN A 196 13.38 6.54 2.62
N GLU A 197 13.05 5.37 3.18
CA GLU A 197 13.75 4.14 2.81
C GLU A 197 13.44 3.79 1.35
N ASP A 198 14.45 3.60 0.52
CA ASP A 198 14.27 3.35 -0.91
C ASP A 198 14.54 1.90 -1.35
N GLY A 199 15.70 1.38 -1.11
CA GLY A 199 16.17 0.12 -1.71
C GLY A 199 16.28 -1.07 -0.76
N HIS A 200 16.13 -0.89 0.55
CA HIS A 200 16.44 -1.92 1.54
C HIS A 200 15.23 -2.26 2.41
N GLY A 201 15.36 -3.29 3.22
CA GLY A 201 14.20 -3.86 3.89
C GLY A 201 14.40 -4.32 5.32
N ARG A 202 13.42 -5.15 5.73
CA ARG A 202 13.39 -5.82 7.03
C ARG A 202 13.29 -4.86 8.22
N ASN A 203 12.59 -3.74 8.04
CA ASN A 203 12.30 -2.79 9.10
C ASN A 203 10.86 -2.94 9.60
N ILE A 204 10.66 -2.66 10.88
CA ILE A 204 9.35 -2.49 11.50
C ILE A 204 9.26 -1.05 12.00
N ALA A 205 8.41 -0.24 11.39
CA ALA A 205 8.16 1.15 11.74
C ALA A 205 6.67 1.34 12.05
N ILE A 206 6.32 1.47 13.32
CA ILE A 206 4.93 1.60 13.78
C ILE A 206 4.76 2.90 14.57
N GLY A 207 4.02 3.83 14.00
CA GLY A 207 3.75 5.14 14.60
C GLY A 207 3.87 6.29 13.61
N TYR A 208 3.33 7.45 13.97
CA TYR A 208 3.49 8.68 13.20
C TYR A 208 4.98 8.99 13.02
N GLN A 209 5.46 9.08 11.78
CA GLN A 209 6.85 9.36 11.41
C GLN A 209 7.91 8.43 12.07
N ALA A 210 7.56 7.19 12.41
CA ALA A 210 8.54 6.21 12.87
C ALA A 210 9.54 5.91 11.74
N LEU A 211 10.84 6.02 12.00
CA LEU A 211 11.94 5.83 11.03
C LEU A 211 11.76 6.64 9.74
N ASN A 212 11.19 7.83 9.81
CA ASN A 212 10.78 8.60 8.64
C ASN A 212 11.95 8.92 7.68
N VAL A 213 13.16 9.16 8.19
CA VAL A 213 14.33 9.54 7.37
C VAL A 213 15.29 8.38 7.10
N LEU A 214 14.96 7.18 7.53
CA LEU A 214 15.82 6.01 7.32
C LEU A 214 16.04 5.77 5.83
N ASN A 215 17.31 5.66 5.44
CA ASN A 215 17.79 5.17 4.15
C ASN A 215 19.13 4.49 4.38
N ALA A 216 19.10 3.23 4.78
CA ALA A 216 20.22 2.56 5.42
C ALA A 216 21.33 2.10 4.47
N GLY A 217 21.08 2.04 3.17
CA GLY A 217 22.04 1.49 2.20
C GLY A 217 22.26 -0.02 2.32
N ALA A 218 21.54 -0.70 3.24
CA ALA A 218 21.53 -2.16 3.47
C ALA A 218 20.26 -2.56 4.21
N ASP A 219 19.93 -3.86 4.24
CA ASP A 219 18.85 -4.37 5.10
C ASP A 219 19.12 -3.99 6.57
N ALA A 220 18.22 -3.21 7.16
CA ALA A 220 18.54 -2.51 8.39
C ALA A 220 18.11 -3.21 9.67
N TYR A 221 17.11 -4.08 9.62
CA TYR A 221 16.61 -4.85 10.77
C TYR A 221 16.24 -3.99 11.99
N ASN A 222 15.79 -2.76 11.77
CA ASN A 222 15.34 -1.90 12.86
C ASN A 222 13.91 -2.22 13.27
N VAL A 223 13.65 -2.18 14.57
CA VAL A 223 12.31 -2.23 15.15
C VAL A 223 12.04 -0.91 15.85
N ALA A 224 11.06 -0.15 15.37
CA ALA A 224 10.70 1.16 15.89
C ALA A 224 9.19 1.23 16.12
N VAL A 225 8.77 1.39 17.38
CA VAL A 225 7.35 1.43 17.75
C VAL A 225 7.07 2.65 18.66
N GLY A 226 6.38 3.65 18.15
CA GLY A 226 6.03 4.86 18.88
C GLY A 226 5.94 6.10 18.00
N TYR A 227 5.44 7.19 18.54
CA TYR A 227 5.40 8.50 17.88
C TYR A 227 6.80 9.08 17.74
N GLY A 228 7.24 9.45 16.54
CA GLY A 228 8.54 10.06 16.29
C GLY A 228 9.74 9.21 16.73
N VAL A 229 9.57 7.91 16.84
CA VAL A 229 10.61 6.98 17.28
C VAL A 229 11.68 6.86 16.20
N GLY A 230 12.95 7.02 16.55
CA GLY A 230 14.05 7.00 15.60
C GLY A 230 13.88 7.99 14.45
N ALA A 231 13.26 9.15 14.69
CA ALA A 231 12.88 10.09 13.63
C ALA A 231 14.05 10.66 12.82
N SER A 232 15.24 10.71 13.41
CA SER A 232 16.49 11.16 12.76
C SER A 232 17.37 10.01 12.26
N LEU A 233 16.96 8.74 12.49
CA LEU A 233 17.77 7.58 12.12
C LEU A 233 17.89 7.49 10.61
N SER A 234 19.09 7.77 10.08
CA SER A 234 19.36 7.81 8.65
C SER A 234 19.94 6.47 8.11
N THR A 235 20.98 5.95 8.74
CA THR A 235 21.68 4.74 8.27
C THR A 235 21.94 3.70 9.36
N GLY A 236 21.50 3.93 10.62
CA GLY A 236 21.71 3.00 11.72
C GLY A 236 20.99 1.66 11.53
N LEU A 237 21.64 0.59 11.96
CA LEU A 237 21.18 -0.79 11.78
C LEU A 237 20.93 -1.50 13.11
N ASN A 238 20.06 -2.52 13.10
CA ASN A 238 19.84 -3.42 14.24
C ASN A 238 19.41 -2.72 15.53
N ASN A 239 18.64 -1.66 15.45
CA ASN A 239 18.14 -0.96 16.62
C ASN A 239 16.75 -1.47 17.02
N VAL A 240 16.51 -1.55 18.34
CA VAL A 240 15.19 -1.78 18.92
C VAL A 240 14.78 -0.52 19.69
N LEU A 241 13.85 0.25 19.13
CA LEU A 241 13.40 1.53 19.65
C LEU A 241 11.90 1.45 19.95
N MET A 242 11.50 1.55 21.22
CA MET A 242 10.09 1.45 21.61
C MET A 242 9.69 2.57 22.58
N GLY A 243 8.70 3.34 22.24
CA GLY A 243 8.24 4.51 23.01
C GLY A 243 8.34 5.81 22.21
N ALA A 244 7.47 6.78 22.52
CA ALA A 244 7.54 8.06 21.83
C ALA A 244 8.89 8.73 22.06
N PHE A 245 9.50 9.25 20.98
CA PHE A 245 10.82 9.90 20.98
C PHE A 245 11.97 9.02 21.49
N SER A 246 11.82 7.71 21.48
CA SER A 246 12.95 6.80 21.82
C SER A 246 13.96 6.83 20.68
N GLY A 247 15.23 7.09 20.97
CA GLY A 247 16.30 7.19 19.99
C GLY A 247 16.04 8.19 18.87
N ASP A 248 15.30 9.27 19.14
CA ASP A 248 14.86 10.21 18.10
C ASP A 248 16.00 11.08 17.54
N ALA A 249 17.10 11.26 18.28
CA ALA A 249 18.33 11.92 17.79
C ALA A 249 19.29 10.97 17.06
N LEU A 250 19.13 9.63 17.18
CA LEU A 250 20.00 8.67 16.49
C LEU A 250 20.03 8.96 14.99
N THR A 251 21.22 9.04 14.41
CA THR A 251 21.45 9.22 12.97
C THR A 251 22.06 7.97 12.33
N THR A 252 23.27 7.61 12.74
CA THR A 252 24.02 6.44 12.23
C THR A 252 24.24 5.37 13.30
N GLY A 253 23.83 5.62 14.55
CA GLY A 253 23.99 4.69 15.68
C GLY A 253 23.31 3.35 15.43
N SER A 254 24.03 2.26 15.71
CA SER A 254 23.57 0.90 15.46
C SER A 254 23.62 0.04 16.73
N ASN A 255 22.87 -1.06 16.74
CA ASN A 255 22.85 -2.03 17.86
C ASN A 255 22.37 -1.44 19.20
N ASN A 256 21.50 -0.43 19.19
CA ASN A 256 20.92 0.13 20.40
C ASN A 256 19.59 -0.55 20.76
N ILE A 257 19.35 -0.68 22.04
CA ILE A 257 18.05 -1.02 22.62
C ILE A 257 17.59 0.20 23.44
N ALA A 258 16.56 0.91 22.98
CA ALA A 258 15.98 2.04 23.68
C ALA A 258 14.47 1.82 23.86
N ILE A 259 14.04 1.56 25.10
CA ILE A 259 12.65 1.25 25.43
C ILE A 259 12.15 2.18 26.52
N GLY A 260 11.23 3.05 26.16
CA GLY A 260 10.65 4.05 27.06
C GLY A 260 10.51 5.41 26.41
N TYR A 261 9.65 6.28 26.94
CA TYR A 261 9.54 7.66 26.48
C TYR A 261 10.89 8.36 26.59
N SER A 262 11.40 8.92 25.49
CA SER A 262 12.70 9.61 25.40
C SER A 262 13.90 8.79 25.94
N ALA A 263 13.86 7.47 25.87
CA ALA A 263 15.04 6.66 26.16
C ALA A 263 16.07 6.88 25.05
N LEU A 264 17.34 7.12 25.40
CA LEU A 264 18.46 7.35 24.48
C LEU A 264 18.19 8.49 23.47
N SER A 265 17.53 9.56 23.90
CA SER A 265 17.02 10.60 22.98
C SER A 265 18.05 11.63 22.54
N SER A 266 19.29 11.63 23.06
CA SER A 266 20.37 12.55 22.66
C SER A 266 21.54 11.88 21.97
N GLU A 267 21.64 10.54 21.97
CA GLU A 267 22.69 9.83 21.23
C GLU A 267 22.45 9.99 19.71
N ASP A 268 23.48 10.41 18.97
CA ASP A 268 23.34 10.69 17.55
C ASP A 268 24.00 9.64 16.62
N ALA A 269 25.29 9.39 16.78
CA ALA A 269 26.06 8.63 15.79
C ALA A 269 26.55 7.25 16.24
N HIS A 270 26.47 6.95 17.54
CA HIS A 270 27.10 5.77 18.10
C HIS A 270 26.10 4.77 18.65
N GLY A 271 26.59 3.58 18.99
CA GLY A 271 25.71 2.45 19.28
C GLY A 271 26.05 1.68 20.54
N THR A 272 25.49 0.48 20.54
CA THR A 272 25.74 -0.55 21.55
C THR A 272 25.27 -0.18 22.96
N ASN A 273 24.20 0.62 23.06
CA ASN A 273 23.59 0.99 24.34
C ASN A 273 22.31 0.19 24.62
N VAL A 274 22.05 -0.06 25.91
CA VAL A 274 20.78 -0.57 26.41
C VAL A 274 20.19 0.48 27.36
N ALA A 275 19.11 1.14 26.93
CA ALA A 275 18.38 2.15 27.69
C ALA A 275 16.93 1.72 27.86
N ILE A 276 16.55 1.21 29.03
CA ILE A 276 15.19 0.70 29.32
C ILE A 276 14.59 1.48 30.48
N GLY A 277 13.58 2.25 30.18
CA GLY A 277 12.88 3.11 31.12
C GLY A 277 12.69 4.51 30.57
N ARG A 278 11.67 5.24 31.09
CA ARG A 278 11.46 6.64 30.69
C ARG A 278 12.73 7.42 30.96
N SER A 279 13.23 8.13 29.95
CA SER A 279 14.43 8.97 29.98
C SER A 279 15.71 8.25 30.47
N ALA A 280 15.81 6.93 30.33
CA ALA A 280 17.05 6.21 30.54
C ALA A 280 18.08 6.67 29.49
N LEU A 281 19.30 7.04 29.91
CA LEU A 281 20.39 7.60 29.09
C LEU A 281 19.92 8.73 28.16
N SER A 282 19.00 9.58 28.60
CA SER A 282 18.39 10.59 27.74
C SER A 282 19.35 11.71 27.29
N THR A 283 20.48 11.93 27.97
CA THR A 283 21.51 12.91 27.59
C THR A 283 22.78 12.27 27.07
N GLN A 284 22.82 10.95 26.95
CA GLN A 284 23.98 10.23 26.43
C GLN A 284 24.32 10.67 25.02
N ASN A 285 25.59 11.10 24.82
CA ASN A 285 26.21 11.32 23.51
C ASN A 285 27.73 11.24 23.67
N ALA A 286 28.27 10.03 23.57
CA ALA A 286 29.66 9.75 23.98
C ALA A 286 30.72 10.06 22.94
N GLY A 287 30.36 10.28 21.68
CA GLY A 287 31.30 10.43 20.59
C GLY A 287 32.04 9.15 20.19
N ALA A 288 31.60 7.99 20.74
CA ALA A 288 32.08 6.63 20.45
C ALA A 288 31.03 5.61 20.92
N ASP A 289 31.11 4.34 20.48
CA ASP A 289 30.27 3.27 21.01
C ASP A 289 30.42 3.19 22.53
N ALA A 290 29.29 3.34 23.23
CA ALA A 290 29.36 3.63 24.66
C ALA A 290 29.23 2.38 25.55
N TYR A 291 28.63 1.30 25.07
CA TYR A 291 28.40 0.05 25.80
C TYR A 291 27.73 0.25 27.17
N ASN A 292 26.88 1.28 27.29
CA ASN A 292 26.17 1.55 28.54
C ASN A 292 24.90 0.68 28.64
N ILE A 293 24.63 0.22 29.85
CA ILE A 293 23.39 -0.46 30.23
C ILE A 293 22.71 0.40 31.30
N ALA A 294 21.55 0.97 31.02
CA ALA A 294 20.74 1.70 31.98
C ALA A 294 19.31 1.17 32.00
N ILE A 295 18.88 0.66 33.14
CA ILE A 295 17.54 0.09 33.31
C ILE A 295 16.85 0.73 34.51
N GLY A 296 15.80 1.47 34.27
CA GLY A 296 15.02 2.16 35.30
C GLY A 296 14.55 3.55 34.86
N TYR A 297 13.57 4.13 35.56
CA TYR A 297 13.12 5.51 35.37
C TYR A 297 14.30 6.45 35.62
N ASN A 298 14.65 7.29 34.66
CA ASN A 298 15.78 8.23 34.68
C ASN A 298 17.13 7.57 35.04
N ALA A 299 17.32 6.27 34.81
CA ALA A 299 18.59 5.62 35.04
C ALA A 299 19.66 6.22 34.12
N GLY A 300 20.73 6.79 34.68
CA GLY A 300 21.79 7.47 33.94
C GLY A 300 21.34 8.67 33.11
N SER A 301 20.26 9.36 33.50
CA SER A 301 19.67 10.43 32.69
C SER A 301 20.59 11.63 32.47
N LEU A 302 21.60 11.84 33.29
CA LEU A 302 22.62 12.89 33.14
C LEU A 302 24.00 12.35 32.72
N VAL A 303 24.12 11.06 32.43
CA VAL A 303 25.34 10.53 31.79
C VAL A 303 25.44 11.10 30.39
N THR A 304 26.48 11.85 30.10
CA THR A 304 26.71 12.50 28.79
C THR A 304 27.70 11.70 27.94
N THR A 305 28.95 11.62 28.37
CA THR A 305 30.04 10.99 27.62
C THR A 305 30.60 9.72 28.32
N GLY A 306 30.01 9.32 29.44
CA GLY A 306 30.44 8.11 30.17
C GLY A 306 30.18 6.85 29.33
N VAL A 307 31.14 5.93 29.34
CA VAL A 307 31.09 4.67 28.60
C VAL A 307 31.24 3.48 29.54
N GLU A 308 30.80 2.29 29.11
CA GLU A 308 30.96 1.01 29.84
C GLU A 308 30.31 1.00 31.24
N ASN A 309 29.20 1.77 31.39
CA ASN A 309 28.50 1.81 32.69
C ASN A 309 27.35 0.78 32.71
N THR A 310 27.17 0.19 33.89
CA THR A 310 25.97 -0.61 34.19
C THR A 310 25.18 0.08 35.31
N ILE A 311 23.99 0.61 34.97
CA ILE A 311 23.16 1.44 35.83
C ILE A 311 21.77 0.80 35.94
N ILE A 312 21.44 0.26 37.10
CA ILE A 312 20.17 -0.45 37.31
C ILE A 312 19.44 0.13 38.51
N GLY A 313 18.22 0.56 38.33
CA GLY A 313 17.35 1.16 39.33
C GLY A 313 16.80 2.51 38.94
N GLY A 314 15.60 2.86 39.43
CA GLY A 314 15.03 4.19 39.20
C GLY A 314 15.92 5.25 39.83
N LEU A 315 16.22 6.34 39.08
CA LEU A 315 17.09 7.44 39.47
C LEU A 315 18.55 7.00 39.79
N ALA A 316 18.95 5.79 39.39
CA ALA A 316 20.33 5.35 39.58
C ALA A 316 21.24 6.20 38.67
N ALA A 317 22.31 6.77 39.22
CA ALA A 317 23.28 7.63 38.52
C ALA A 317 22.59 8.82 37.72
N ASP A 318 21.52 9.34 38.26
CA ASP A 318 20.79 10.48 37.64
C ASP A 318 21.51 11.83 37.87
N ALA A 319 22.61 11.85 38.62
CA ALA A 319 23.42 13.03 38.92
C ALA A 319 24.93 12.83 38.63
N LEU A 320 25.34 11.80 37.88
CA LEU A 320 26.73 11.56 37.49
C LEU A 320 27.13 12.33 36.24
#